data_d20735de720945682da7dea48db08ac2
#
_entry.id   d20735de720945682da7dea48db08ac2
#
_cell.length_a   1.000
_cell.length_b   1.000
_cell.length_c   1.000
_cell.angle_alpha   90.00
_cell.angle_beta   90.00
_cell.angle_gamma   90.00
#
_symmetry.space_group_name_H-M   'P 1'
#
loop_
_entity.id
_entity.type
_entity.pdbx_description
1 polymer ?
#
loop_
_entity_poly.entity_id
_entity_poly.type
_entity_poly.pdbx_seq_one_letter_code
_entity_poly.pdbx_strand_id
1 'polypeptide(L)'
;GGSDSCDPRLFYQKRPLVRDLACLLLADLSLSTDSWVNNDRQVIDVIRDSLYLFAESLSGSGDHFAIHGFSSRKRQHVRYNQIKSFDETYGAITRGRIKDIKPGFYTRMGAAIRQSTELLSKQPGQKKLLMILTDGKPNDLDRYEGRYGIEDTRMAVNEARQQGLVPFCITIDEEANQYLPYLFGRQGYTLIRKADQLPQKLPQLYITLTDKLSG
;
A
#
# COMPACT_ATOMS: atom_id res chain seq x y z
N GLY A 1 -20.75 -50.54 -20.60
CA GLY A 1 -21.12 -49.53 -19.66
C GLY A 1 -19.92 -49.02 -18.91
N GLY A 2 -19.28 -47.97 -19.42
CA GLY A 2 -18.19 -47.27 -18.72
C GLY A 2 -18.81 -46.15 -17.91
N SER A 3 -18.82 -46.29 -16.62
CA SER A 3 -19.11 -45.20 -15.71
C SER A 3 -17.86 -44.30 -15.59
N ASP A 4 -17.86 -43.21 -16.33
CA ASP A 4 -16.93 -42.11 -16.09
C ASP A 4 -17.23 -41.52 -14.70
N SER A 5 -16.61 -42.07 -13.69
CA SER A 5 -16.60 -41.46 -12.37
C SER A 5 -15.64 -40.25 -12.41
N CYS A 6 -16.18 -39.09 -12.64
CA CYS A 6 -15.46 -37.83 -12.50
C CYS A 6 -14.94 -37.77 -11.07
N ASP A 7 -13.62 -37.91 -10.88
CA ASP A 7 -13.00 -37.86 -9.57
C ASP A 7 -13.16 -36.40 -9.00
N PRO A 8 -13.93 -36.18 -7.93
CA PRO A 8 -14.12 -34.85 -7.39
C PRO A 8 -12.82 -34.20 -6.88
N ARG A 9 -11.74 -34.99 -6.75
CA ARG A 9 -10.43 -34.47 -6.37
C ARG A 9 -9.80 -33.58 -7.44
N LEU A 10 -10.19 -33.71 -8.70
CA LEU A 10 -9.70 -32.84 -9.79
C LEU A 10 -10.16 -31.38 -9.65
N PHE A 11 -11.28 -31.11 -8.99
CA PHE A 11 -11.73 -29.75 -8.73
C PHE A 11 -11.01 -29.08 -7.56
N TYR A 12 -10.45 -29.82 -6.62
CA TYR A 12 -9.70 -29.29 -5.50
C TYR A 12 -8.22 -29.00 -5.82
N GLN A 13 -7.69 -29.52 -6.93
CA GLN A 13 -6.29 -29.30 -7.34
C GLN A 13 -6.07 -27.91 -7.97
N LYS A 14 -7.11 -27.13 -8.21
CA LYS A 14 -7.01 -25.74 -8.67
C LYS A 14 -7.09 -24.71 -7.53
N ARG A 15 -6.81 -25.09 -6.30
CA ARG A 15 -6.53 -24.09 -5.27
C ARG A 15 -5.32 -23.29 -5.70
N PRO A 16 -5.41 -21.94 -5.79
CA PRO A 16 -4.22 -21.14 -6.03
C PRO A 16 -3.18 -21.59 -5.02
N LEU A 17 -2.01 -21.96 -5.51
CA LEU A 17 -0.84 -22.21 -4.65
C LEU A 17 -0.73 -21.05 -3.71
N VAL A 18 -0.64 -21.33 -2.40
CA VAL A 18 -0.36 -20.30 -1.39
C VAL A 18 0.87 -19.58 -1.89
N ARG A 19 0.71 -18.33 -2.28
CA ARG A 19 1.82 -17.52 -2.78
C ARG A 19 2.80 -17.33 -1.63
N ASP A 20 4.07 -17.58 -1.91
CA ASP A 20 5.17 -17.33 -0.98
C ASP A 20 5.46 -15.83 -0.93
N LEU A 21 4.45 -15.05 -0.56
CA LEU A 21 4.40 -13.62 -0.64
C LEU A 21 3.77 -13.02 0.61
N ALA A 22 4.40 -12.02 1.16
CA ALA A 22 3.80 -11.12 2.15
C ALA A 22 3.71 -9.72 1.55
N CYS A 23 2.59 -9.03 1.76
CA CYS A 23 2.37 -7.68 1.28
C CYS A 23 2.00 -6.74 2.43
N LEU A 24 2.62 -5.59 2.49
CA LEU A 24 2.21 -4.50 3.36
C LEU A 24 1.83 -3.29 2.51
N LEU A 25 0.60 -2.81 2.67
CA LEU A 25 0.15 -1.56 2.06
C LEU A 25 0.25 -0.44 3.08
N LEU A 26 1.11 0.53 2.79
CA LEU A 26 1.33 1.72 3.61
C LEU A 26 0.61 2.90 2.97
N ALA A 27 -0.38 3.46 3.65
CA ALA A 27 -1.20 4.55 3.14
C ALA A 27 -0.87 5.87 3.83
N ASP A 28 -0.62 6.90 3.02
CA ASP A 28 -0.45 8.26 3.49
C ASP A 28 -1.82 8.86 3.85
N LEU A 29 -1.99 9.25 5.11
CA LEU A 29 -3.20 9.84 5.66
C LEU A 29 -2.99 11.31 6.06
N SER A 30 -2.09 12.00 5.37
CA SER A 30 -1.76 13.41 5.65
C SER A 30 -2.91 14.37 5.29
N LEU A 31 -2.77 15.64 5.70
CA LEU A 31 -3.77 16.69 5.44
C LEU A 31 -4.09 16.91 3.95
N SER A 32 -3.16 16.60 3.06
CA SER A 32 -3.39 16.70 1.61
C SER A 32 -4.54 15.79 1.14
N THR A 33 -4.84 14.72 1.88
CA THR A 33 -5.98 13.83 1.59
C THR A 33 -7.33 14.47 1.85
N ASP A 34 -7.38 15.63 2.51
CA ASP A 34 -8.60 16.43 2.70
C ASP A 34 -9.01 17.22 1.45
N SER A 35 -8.20 17.22 0.41
CA SER A 35 -8.51 17.86 -0.87
C SER A 35 -9.69 17.18 -1.56
N TRP A 36 -10.46 17.97 -2.33
CA TRP A 36 -11.60 17.49 -3.07
C TRP A 36 -11.18 16.88 -4.42
N VAL A 37 -11.70 15.70 -4.72
CA VAL A 37 -11.56 15.03 -6.03
C VAL A 37 -12.61 15.56 -7.00
N ASN A 38 -13.82 15.73 -6.51
CA ASN A 38 -14.96 16.33 -7.23
C ASN A 38 -15.89 17.02 -6.21
N ASN A 39 -17.08 17.46 -6.65
CA ASN A 39 -18.01 18.20 -5.80
C ASN A 39 -18.53 17.39 -4.58
N ASP A 40 -18.44 16.06 -4.63
CA ASP A 40 -19.04 15.18 -3.63
C ASP A 40 -18.04 14.34 -2.84
N ARG A 41 -16.78 14.27 -3.29
CA ARG A 41 -15.78 13.35 -2.72
C ARG A 41 -14.45 14.02 -2.46
N GLN A 42 -13.91 13.77 -1.28
CA GLN A 42 -12.54 14.12 -0.90
C GLN A 42 -11.59 12.96 -1.22
N VAL A 43 -10.28 13.25 -1.31
CA VAL A 43 -9.24 12.24 -1.51
C VAL A 43 -9.31 11.16 -0.42
N ILE A 44 -9.60 11.54 0.82
CA ILE A 44 -9.71 10.58 1.93
C ILE A 44 -10.82 9.55 1.69
N ASP A 45 -11.93 9.95 1.07
CA ASP A 45 -13.01 9.02 0.73
C ASP A 45 -12.56 7.99 -0.31
N VAL A 46 -11.81 8.45 -1.30
CA VAL A 46 -11.22 7.58 -2.33
C VAL A 46 -10.22 6.60 -1.70
N ILE A 47 -9.41 7.06 -0.75
CA ILE A 47 -8.47 6.20 -0.03
C ILE A 47 -9.22 5.15 0.80
N ARG A 48 -10.27 5.53 1.53
CA ARG A 48 -11.10 4.56 2.27
C ARG A 48 -11.64 3.45 1.37
N ASP A 49 -12.23 3.83 0.25
CA ASP A 49 -12.77 2.89 -0.72
C ASP A 49 -11.67 2.00 -1.31
N SER A 50 -10.52 2.58 -1.59
CA SER A 50 -9.35 1.85 -2.13
C SER A 50 -8.85 0.80 -1.14
N LEU A 51 -8.70 1.15 0.12
CA LEU A 51 -8.27 0.23 1.17
C LEU A 51 -9.30 -0.86 1.42
N TYR A 52 -10.58 -0.52 1.37
CA TYR A 52 -11.67 -1.48 1.51
C TYR A 52 -11.65 -2.52 0.39
N LEU A 53 -11.61 -2.09 -0.87
CA LEU A 53 -11.58 -3.01 -2.01
C LEU A 53 -10.29 -3.84 -2.04
N PHE A 54 -9.17 -3.24 -1.70
CA PHE A 54 -7.90 -3.95 -1.58
C PHE A 54 -7.97 -5.07 -0.54
N ALA A 55 -8.46 -4.76 0.65
CA ALA A 55 -8.58 -5.73 1.74
C ALA A 55 -9.56 -6.86 1.40
N GLU A 56 -10.71 -6.52 0.82
CA GLU A 56 -11.69 -7.54 0.37
C GLU A 56 -11.07 -8.47 -0.68
N SER A 57 -10.32 -7.92 -1.64
CA SER A 57 -9.68 -8.70 -2.71
C SER A 57 -8.60 -9.62 -2.17
N LEU A 58 -7.73 -9.16 -1.29
CA LEU A 58 -6.65 -9.96 -0.74
C LEU A 58 -7.16 -11.01 0.25
N SER A 59 -8.18 -10.67 1.03
CA SER A 59 -8.84 -11.63 1.93
C SER A 59 -9.48 -12.76 1.14
N GLY A 60 -10.11 -12.46 0.02
CA GLY A 60 -10.71 -13.47 -0.85
C GLY A 60 -9.69 -14.42 -1.48
N SER A 61 -8.50 -13.93 -1.79
CA SER A 61 -7.41 -14.75 -2.35
C SER A 61 -6.61 -15.55 -1.30
N GLY A 62 -6.80 -15.23 -0.01
CA GLY A 62 -6.05 -15.87 1.08
C GLY A 62 -4.60 -15.40 1.21
N ASP A 63 -4.24 -14.30 0.58
CA ASP A 63 -2.89 -13.73 0.63
C ASP A 63 -2.58 -13.16 2.02
N HIS A 64 -1.31 -13.24 2.41
CA HIS A 64 -0.82 -12.72 3.68
C HIS A 64 -0.50 -11.23 3.56
N PHE A 65 -1.28 -10.39 4.23
CA PHE A 65 -1.17 -8.95 4.07
C PHE A 65 -1.42 -8.17 5.36
N ALA A 66 -0.88 -6.94 5.37
CA ALA A 66 -1.15 -5.92 6.37
C ALA A 66 -1.45 -4.59 5.71
N ILE A 67 -2.19 -3.73 6.39
CA ILE A 67 -2.49 -2.36 5.98
C ILE A 67 -2.17 -1.42 7.14
N HIS A 68 -1.29 -0.46 6.90
CA HIS A 68 -0.93 0.55 7.87
C HIS A 68 -1.09 1.94 7.26
N GLY A 69 -1.57 2.88 8.06
CA GLY A 69 -1.61 4.27 7.70
C GLY A 69 -0.52 5.05 8.43
N PHE A 70 -0.10 6.17 7.88
CA PHE A 70 0.80 7.08 8.58
C PHE A 70 0.33 8.53 8.46
N SER A 71 0.45 9.24 9.55
CA SER A 71 0.17 10.67 9.67
C SER A 71 0.78 11.19 10.96
N SER A 72 0.73 12.49 11.18
CA SER A 72 1.07 13.08 12.48
C SER A 72 -0.16 13.66 13.13
N ARG A 73 -0.23 13.60 14.45
CA ARG A 73 -1.29 14.23 15.23
C ARG A 73 -1.01 15.72 15.49
N LYS A 74 0.27 16.05 15.62
CA LYS A 74 0.86 17.39 15.74
C LYS A 74 2.22 17.34 15.08
N ARG A 75 2.84 18.48 14.78
CA ARG A 75 4.16 18.57 14.09
C ARG A 75 5.25 17.64 14.63
N GLN A 76 5.11 17.08 15.83
CA GLN A 76 6.13 16.28 16.51
C GLN A 76 5.73 14.84 16.83
N HIS A 77 4.49 14.42 16.58
CA HIS A 77 4.01 13.07 16.93
C HIS A 77 3.62 12.29 15.69
N VAL A 78 4.52 11.42 15.23
CA VAL A 78 4.24 10.47 14.16
C VAL A 78 3.23 9.46 14.66
N ARG A 79 2.10 9.34 13.94
CA ARG A 79 1.12 8.27 14.11
C ARG A 79 1.29 7.25 13.00
N TYR A 80 1.67 6.06 13.40
CA TYR A 80 1.63 4.88 12.56
C TYR A 80 0.37 4.10 12.93
N ASN A 81 -0.65 4.20 12.09
CA ASN A 81 -1.95 3.61 12.35
C ASN A 81 -2.02 2.19 11.81
N GLN A 82 -2.15 1.23 12.71
CA GLN A 82 -2.38 -0.15 12.34
C GLN A 82 -3.85 -0.35 11.96
N ILE A 83 -4.13 -0.46 10.66
CA ILE A 83 -5.47 -0.73 10.13
C ILE A 83 -5.72 -2.23 10.14
N LYS A 84 -4.78 -3.02 9.64
CA LYS A 84 -4.76 -4.47 9.75
C LYS A 84 -3.32 -4.96 9.93
N SER A 85 -3.05 -5.66 11.03
CA SER A 85 -1.75 -6.34 11.20
C SER A 85 -1.72 -7.65 10.42
N PHE A 86 -0.52 -8.21 10.23
CA PHE A 86 -0.36 -9.53 9.62
C PHE A 86 -1.04 -10.64 10.41
N ASP A 87 -1.08 -10.52 11.73
CA ASP A 87 -1.62 -11.53 12.64
C ASP A 87 -3.14 -11.50 12.77
N GLU A 88 -3.77 -10.40 12.32
CA GLU A 88 -5.21 -10.25 12.39
C GLU A 88 -5.89 -10.91 11.20
N THR A 89 -7.01 -11.58 11.46
CA THR A 89 -7.92 -12.02 10.41
C THR A 89 -8.74 -10.83 9.92
N TYR A 90 -8.86 -10.67 8.62
CA TYR A 90 -9.69 -9.64 8.03
C TYR A 90 -11.17 -9.87 8.35
N GLY A 91 -11.83 -8.85 8.83
CA GLY A 91 -13.25 -8.92 9.20
C GLY A 91 -13.83 -7.56 9.60
N ALA A 92 -14.87 -7.58 10.41
CA ALA A 92 -15.62 -6.39 10.81
C ALA A 92 -14.76 -5.33 11.51
N ILE A 93 -13.77 -5.74 12.31
CA ILE A 93 -12.88 -4.81 13.01
C ILE A 93 -12.04 -4.01 12.02
N THR A 94 -11.46 -4.67 11.03
CA THR A 94 -10.65 -4.00 9.98
C THR A 94 -11.53 -3.07 9.15
N ARG A 95 -12.72 -3.49 8.75
CA ARG A 95 -13.69 -2.66 8.02
C ARG A 95 -14.04 -1.40 8.81
N GLY A 96 -14.25 -1.54 10.12
CA GLY A 96 -14.51 -0.41 11.02
C GLY A 96 -13.34 0.57 11.08
N ARG A 97 -12.11 0.07 11.19
CA ARG A 97 -10.91 0.90 11.18
C ARG A 97 -10.74 1.66 9.87
N ILE A 98 -11.00 1.02 8.73
CA ILE A 98 -10.97 1.67 7.41
C ILE A 98 -12.00 2.80 7.34
N LYS A 99 -13.22 2.54 7.81
CA LYS A 99 -14.30 3.52 7.83
C LYS A 99 -13.97 4.74 8.69
N ASP A 100 -13.23 4.54 9.79
CA ASP A 100 -12.90 5.57 10.75
C ASP A 100 -11.61 6.34 10.43
N ILE A 101 -10.96 6.05 9.31
CA ILE A 101 -9.77 6.78 8.88
C ILE A 101 -10.09 8.25 8.69
N LYS A 102 -9.25 9.12 9.26
CA LYS A 102 -9.35 10.57 9.14
C LYS A 102 -8.03 11.16 8.69
N PRO A 103 -8.05 12.27 7.92
CA PRO A 103 -6.82 12.98 7.57
C PRO A 103 -6.07 13.43 8.83
N GLY A 104 -4.76 13.28 8.82
CA GLY A 104 -3.87 13.75 9.86
C GLY A 104 -2.88 14.78 9.31
N PHE A 105 -1.95 15.21 10.15
CA PHE A 105 -0.89 16.09 9.71
C PHE A 105 0.16 15.33 8.89
N TYR A 106 0.92 16.09 8.08
CA TYR A 106 2.04 15.54 7.33
C TYR A 106 3.04 14.86 8.27
N THR A 107 3.56 13.72 7.83
CA THR A 107 4.63 13.02 8.53
C THR A 107 5.73 12.61 7.54
N ARG A 108 6.92 12.36 8.06
CA ARG A 108 8.07 11.93 7.26
C ARG A 108 7.84 10.53 6.72
N MET A 109 7.76 10.42 5.41
CA MET A 109 7.55 9.14 4.72
C MET A 109 8.67 8.14 5.01
N GLY A 110 9.91 8.61 5.14
CA GLY A 110 11.05 7.76 5.44
C GLY A 110 10.89 6.97 6.74
N ALA A 111 10.40 7.61 7.80
CA ALA A 111 10.13 6.94 9.08
C ALA A 111 9.05 5.86 8.94
N ALA A 112 7.98 6.15 8.21
CA ALA A 112 6.90 5.18 7.95
C ALA A 112 7.38 4.00 7.11
N ILE A 113 8.22 4.24 6.11
CA ILE A 113 8.83 3.18 5.28
C ILE A 113 9.74 2.28 6.13
N ARG A 114 10.56 2.86 7.01
CA ARG A 114 11.45 2.08 7.88
C ARG A 114 10.68 1.20 8.86
N GLN A 115 9.61 1.73 9.45
CA GLN A 115 8.75 0.95 10.34
C GLN A 115 8.05 -0.18 9.60
N SER A 116 7.53 0.08 8.40
CA SER A 116 6.92 -0.93 7.54
C SER A 116 7.92 -1.99 7.12
N THR A 117 9.14 -1.59 6.80
CA THR A 117 10.25 -2.49 6.44
C THR A 117 10.56 -3.45 7.57
N GLU A 118 10.63 -2.95 8.80
CA GLU A 118 10.86 -3.79 9.98
C GLU A 118 9.75 -4.84 10.16
N LEU A 119 8.48 -4.43 10.05
CA LEU A 119 7.35 -5.33 10.19
C LEU A 119 7.31 -6.38 9.07
N LEU A 120 7.49 -5.95 7.83
CA LEU A 120 7.40 -6.83 6.66
C LEU A 120 8.58 -7.79 6.57
N SER A 121 9.79 -7.35 6.94
CA SER A 121 10.99 -8.19 6.91
C SER A 121 10.91 -9.40 7.83
N LYS A 122 10.14 -9.31 8.90
CA LYS A 122 9.92 -10.40 9.88
C LYS A 122 8.89 -11.43 9.42
N GLN A 123 8.16 -11.17 8.36
CA GLN A 123 7.11 -12.07 7.90
C GLN A 123 7.70 -13.26 7.14
N PRO A 124 7.05 -14.45 7.22
CA PRO A 124 7.42 -15.57 6.38
C PRO A 124 7.13 -15.24 4.92
N GLY A 125 7.86 -15.88 4.02
CA GLY A 125 7.73 -15.68 2.59
C GLY A 125 9.00 -15.14 1.96
N GLN A 126 9.32 -15.63 0.76
CA GLN A 126 10.52 -15.20 0.03
C GLN A 126 10.30 -13.85 -0.67
N LYS A 127 9.07 -13.55 -1.06
CA LYS A 127 8.70 -12.31 -1.74
C LYS A 127 8.00 -11.39 -0.76
N LYS A 128 8.49 -10.16 -0.66
CA LYS A 128 7.97 -9.16 0.28
C LYS A 128 7.71 -7.86 -0.46
N LEU A 129 6.44 -7.57 -0.69
CA LEU A 129 5.99 -6.41 -1.43
C LEU A 129 5.58 -5.29 -0.46
N LEU A 130 6.22 -4.15 -0.55
CA LEU A 130 5.84 -2.93 0.18
C LEU A 130 5.18 -1.97 -0.81
N MET A 131 3.86 -1.90 -0.79
CA MET A 131 3.10 -0.93 -1.56
C MET A 131 2.91 0.35 -0.76
N ILE A 132 3.19 1.50 -1.36
CA ILE A 132 3.08 2.80 -0.72
C ILE A 132 2.07 3.63 -1.51
N LEU A 133 0.98 4.02 -0.84
CA LEU A 133 -0.06 4.85 -1.42
C LEU A 133 0.08 6.27 -0.88
N THR A 134 0.31 7.24 -1.76
CA THR A 134 0.51 8.64 -1.38
C THR A 134 -0.15 9.57 -2.38
N ASP A 135 -0.55 10.75 -1.95
CA ASP A 135 -0.93 11.83 -2.86
C ASP A 135 0.28 12.47 -3.54
N GLY A 136 1.47 12.15 -3.07
CA GLY A 136 2.73 12.44 -3.73
C GLY A 136 3.34 13.80 -3.46
N LYS A 137 2.67 14.69 -2.73
CA LYS A 137 3.25 16.01 -2.47
C LYS A 137 4.26 15.94 -1.33
N PRO A 138 5.58 16.15 -1.59
CA PRO A 138 6.48 16.45 -0.50
C PRO A 138 6.01 17.78 0.10
N ASN A 139 6.11 17.90 1.43
CA ASN A 139 5.59 19.06 2.12
C ASN A 139 6.30 20.34 1.65
N ASP A 140 5.56 21.25 1.00
CA ASP A 140 6.05 22.53 0.49
C ASP A 140 6.33 23.57 1.60
N LEU A 141 6.05 23.24 2.86
CA LEU A 141 6.12 24.19 3.96
C LEU A 141 7.54 24.61 4.35
N ASP A 142 8.56 23.86 3.89
CA ASP A 142 9.95 24.23 4.12
C ASP A 142 10.82 23.71 2.99
N ARG A 143 11.36 24.59 2.17
CA ARG A 143 12.31 24.24 1.10
C ARG A 143 13.52 23.46 1.63
N TYR A 144 13.86 23.66 2.87
CA TYR A 144 14.98 22.98 3.54
C TYR A 144 14.59 21.58 4.01
N GLU A 145 13.42 21.43 4.63
CA GLU A 145 12.89 20.12 5.01
C GLU A 145 12.48 19.29 3.80
N GLY A 146 12.01 19.93 2.72
CA GLY A 146 11.63 19.23 1.48
C GLY A 146 12.78 18.44 0.89
N ARG A 147 13.97 19.04 0.77
CA ARG A 147 15.16 18.34 0.25
C ARG A 147 15.64 17.24 1.20
N TYR A 148 15.66 17.50 2.48
CA TYR A 148 16.04 16.52 3.49
C TYR A 148 15.04 15.36 3.50
N GLY A 149 13.74 15.65 3.41
CA GLY A 149 12.68 14.66 3.37
C GLY A 149 12.78 13.74 2.15
N ILE A 150 13.13 14.28 0.99
CA ILE A 150 13.35 13.50 -0.24
C ILE A 150 14.54 12.56 -0.07
N GLU A 151 15.67 13.05 0.43
CA GLU A 151 16.86 12.22 0.65
C GLU A 151 16.62 11.14 1.72
N ASP A 152 15.95 11.49 2.81
CA ASP A 152 15.59 10.53 3.86
C ASP A 152 14.66 9.43 3.34
N THR A 153 13.67 9.80 2.54
CA THR A 153 12.78 8.84 1.88
C THR A 153 13.54 7.92 0.93
N ARG A 154 14.44 8.48 0.13
CA ARG A 154 15.29 7.69 -0.77
C ARG A 154 16.14 6.69 -0.02
N MET A 155 16.76 7.11 1.08
CA MET A 155 17.53 6.22 1.94
C MET A 155 16.67 5.09 2.51
N ALA A 156 15.45 5.41 2.99
CA ALA A 156 14.53 4.41 3.50
C ALA A 156 14.10 3.38 2.44
N VAL A 157 13.85 3.83 1.22
CA VAL A 157 13.54 2.95 0.08
C VAL A 157 14.72 2.02 -0.24
N ASN A 158 15.94 2.55 -0.25
CA ASN A 158 17.12 1.74 -0.51
C ASN A 158 17.39 0.73 0.61
N GLU A 159 17.18 1.11 1.86
CA GLU A 159 17.28 0.21 3.01
C GLU A 159 16.26 -0.94 2.90
N ALA A 160 15.03 -0.63 2.48
CA ALA A 160 14.00 -1.65 2.23
C ALA A 160 14.46 -2.66 1.18
N ARG A 161 15.00 -2.19 0.05
CA ARG A 161 15.55 -3.06 -0.99
C ARG A 161 16.70 -3.92 -0.51
N GLN A 162 17.60 -3.36 0.30
CA GLN A 162 18.73 -4.09 0.88
C GLN A 162 18.26 -5.23 1.80
N GLN A 163 17.11 -5.08 2.42
CA GLN A 163 16.48 -6.14 3.23
C GLN A 163 15.63 -7.12 2.42
N GLY A 164 15.69 -7.04 1.10
CA GLY A 164 14.96 -7.95 0.21
C GLY A 164 13.52 -7.60 -0.08
N LEU A 165 13.07 -6.40 0.32
CA LEU A 165 11.73 -5.94 0.00
C LEU A 165 11.68 -5.37 -1.41
N VAL A 166 10.49 -5.40 -2.01
CA VAL A 166 10.18 -4.72 -3.27
C VAL A 166 9.26 -3.53 -2.96
N PRO A 167 9.80 -2.31 -2.83
CA PRO A 167 8.98 -1.12 -2.64
C PRO A 167 8.38 -0.67 -3.97
N PHE A 168 7.09 -0.33 -3.95
CA PHE A 168 6.37 0.19 -5.10
C PHE A 168 5.41 1.29 -4.66
N CYS A 169 5.52 2.46 -5.27
CA CYS A 169 4.71 3.63 -4.93
C CYS A 169 3.57 3.84 -5.91
N ILE A 170 2.37 4.06 -5.38
CA ILE A 170 1.19 4.43 -6.15
C ILE A 170 0.82 5.85 -5.75
N THR A 171 0.73 6.74 -6.71
CA THR A 171 0.37 8.14 -6.47
C THR A 171 -0.74 8.63 -7.38
N ILE A 172 -1.48 9.63 -6.91
CA ILE A 172 -2.49 10.35 -7.69
C ILE A 172 -2.04 11.77 -8.05
N ASP A 173 -0.85 12.20 -7.62
CA ASP A 173 -0.32 13.52 -7.92
C ASP A 173 0.42 13.55 -9.26
N GLU A 174 -0.07 14.38 -10.19
CA GLU A 174 0.53 14.54 -11.51
C GLU A 174 1.95 15.13 -11.47
N GLU A 175 2.28 15.92 -10.46
CA GLU A 175 3.60 16.51 -10.28
C GLU A 175 4.64 15.51 -9.74
N ALA A 176 4.19 14.36 -9.30
CA ALA A 176 5.04 13.32 -8.71
C ALA A 176 6.12 12.79 -9.66
N ASN A 177 5.91 12.90 -10.98
CA ASN A 177 6.91 12.51 -11.98
C ASN A 177 8.25 13.27 -11.86
N GLN A 178 8.26 14.38 -11.13
CA GLN A 178 9.48 15.16 -10.90
C GLN A 178 10.44 14.51 -9.90
N TYR A 179 9.93 13.76 -8.94
CA TYR A 179 10.75 13.19 -7.85
C TYR A 179 10.58 11.69 -7.62
N LEU A 180 9.48 11.09 -8.03
CA LEU A 180 9.27 9.63 -7.80
C LEU A 180 10.30 8.75 -8.50
N PRO A 181 10.78 9.05 -9.73
CA PRO A 181 11.84 8.26 -10.33
C PRO A 181 13.14 8.27 -9.50
N TYR A 182 13.44 9.39 -8.87
CA TYR A 182 14.59 9.53 -7.99
C TYR A 182 14.44 8.69 -6.70
N LEU A 183 13.23 8.65 -6.13
CA LEU A 183 12.95 7.93 -4.90
C LEU A 183 12.81 6.42 -5.09
N PHE A 184 12.08 5.99 -6.12
CA PHE A 184 11.66 4.60 -6.31
C PHE A 184 12.24 3.95 -7.56
N GLY A 185 12.94 4.69 -8.42
CA GLY A 185 13.36 4.22 -9.73
C GLY A 185 12.22 4.23 -10.75
N ARG A 186 12.56 4.09 -12.03
CA ARG A 186 11.59 4.21 -13.14
C ARG A 186 10.51 3.12 -13.11
N GLN A 187 10.82 1.96 -12.59
CA GLN A 187 9.88 0.82 -12.52
C GLN A 187 9.26 0.64 -11.14
N GLY A 188 9.60 1.52 -10.18
CA GLY A 188 9.17 1.42 -8.79
C GLY A 188 7.96 2.27 -8.43
N TYR A 189 7.28 2.86 -9.40
CA TYR A 189 6.09 3.68 -9.13
C TYR A 189 5.11 3.68 -10.30
N THR A 190 3.89 4.08 -10.01
CA THR A 190 2.86 4.37 -11.02
C THR A 190 2.03 5.58 -10.62
N LEU A 191 1.61 6.34 -11.62
CA LEU A 191 0.70 7.47 -11.46
C LEU A 191 -0.70 7.08 -11.93
N ILE A 192 -1.68 7.26 -11.06
CA ILE A 192 -3.10 7.12 -11.40
C ILE A 192 -3.64 8.53 -11.61
N ARG A 193 -3.89 8.89 -12.87
CA ARG A 193 -4.26 10.26 -13.26
C ARG A 193 -5.64 10.69 -12.75
N LYS A 194 -6.58 9.76 -12.68
CA LYS A 194 -7.92 10.01 -12.15
C LYS A 194 -8.03 9.37 -10.77
N ALA A 195 -8.05 10.18 -9.73
CA ALA A 195 -8.08 9.72 -8.35
C ALA A 195 -9.26 8.79 -8.07
N ASP A 196 -10.42 9.03 -8.66
CA ASP A 196 -11.62 8.20 -8.51
C ASP A 196 -11.47 6.78 -9.07
N GLN A 197 -10.46 6.53 -9.89
CA GLN A 197 -10.14 5.18 -10.40
C GLN A 197 -9.26 4.36 -9.45
N LEU A 198 -8.69 4.99 -8.42
CA LEU A 198 -7.76 4.32 -7.50
C LEU A 198 -8.38 3.08 -6.84
N PRO A 199 -9.63 3.09 -6.35
CA PRO A 199 -10.21 1.91 -5.72
C PRO A 199 -10.22 0.67 -6.60
N GLN A 200 -10.49 0.82 -7.88
CA GLN A 200 -10.51 -0.29 -8.85
C GLN A 200 -9.11 -0.69 -9.31
N LYS A 201 -8.21 0.28 -9.48
CA LYS A 201 -6.87 0.04 -9.99
C LYS A 201 -5.93 -0.57 -8.96
N LEU A 202 -6.12 -0.30 -7.68
CA LEU A 202 -5.22 -0.78 -6.64
C LEU A 202 -5.16 -2.32 -6.56
N PRO A 203 -6.28 -3.06 -6.54
CA PRO A 203 -6.24 -4.51 -6.59
C PRO A 203 -5.63 -5.06 -7.88
N GLN A 204 -5.88 -4.41 -9.02
CA GLN A 204 -5.30 -4.81 -10.31
C GLN A 204 -3.78 -4.65 -10.34
N LEU A 205 -3.26 -3.56 -9.78
CA LEU A 205 -1.83 -3.33 -9.62
C LEU A 205 -1.18 -4.39 -8.73
N TYR A 206 -1.84 -4.74 -7.64
CA TYR A 206 -1.38 -5.81 -6.75
C TYR A 206 -1.21 -7.13 -7.53
N ILE A 207 -2.20 -7.52 -8.32
CA ILE A 207 -2.13 -8.73 -9.13
C ILE A 207 -0.98 -8.65 -10.13
N THR A 208 -0.84 -7.53 -10.84
CA THR A 208 0.23 -7.34 -11.83
C THR A 208 1.61 -7.43 -11.18
N LEU A 209 1.81 -6.78 -10.04
CA LEU A 209 3.08 -6.79 -9.31
C LEU A 209 3.43 -8.17 -8.78
N THR A 210 2.45 -8.87 -8.22
CA THR A 210 2.66 -10.21 -7.65
C THR A 210 2.93 -11.26 -8.72
N ASP A 211 2.30 -11.13 -9.90
CA ASP A 211 2.59 -12.01 -11.05
C ASP A 211 4.03 -11.84 -11.55
N LYS A 212 4.54 -10.61 -11.58
CA LYS A 212 5.95 -10.35 -11.92
C LYS A 212 6.92 -10.94 -10.90
N LEU A 213 6.57 -10.92 -9.61
CA LEU A 213 7.42 -11.46 -8.54
C LEU A 213 7.40 -12.98 -8.50
N SER A 214 6.35 -13.62 -9.02
CA SER A 214 6.19 -15.08 -9.05
C SER A 214 6.80 -15.74 -10.26
N GLY A 215 7.23 -14.93 -11.24
CA GLY A 215 7.83 -15.39 -12.51
C GLY A 215 9.31 -15.72 -12.42
#